data_f3713cc50f1c96f58ab63de23d0441ca
#
_entry.id   f3713cc50f1c96f58ab63de23d0441ca
#
_cell.length_a   1.000
_cell.length_b   1.000
_cell.length_c   1.000
_cell.angle_alpha   90.00
_cell.angle_beta   90.00
_cell.angle_gamma   90.00
#
_symmetry.space_group_name_H-M   'P 1'
#
loop_
_entity.id
_entity.type
_entity.pdbx_description
1 polymer ?
#
loop_
_entity_poly.entity_id
_entity_poly.type
_entity_poly.pdbx_seq_one_letter_code
_entity_poly.pdbx_strand_id
1 'polypeptide(L)'
;MTSTTRQDVASTEPIPLCQGRYWDEFTVGQRFRTIRRTIHEADLCAFIGLSGMFSEGFLNGASRQGVMGARPVPGALTYLMIEGLVVPTLLAGTGLALLESRQVMHKPVQVGDTIDAVVEITELRPTRRPDRGVVGSRISIANQHGDIVMTCETKRMLIRRPAPSDIEGGPA
;
A
#
# COMPACT_ATOMS: atom_id res chain seq x y z
N MET A 1 2.74 -1.04 -58.19
CA MET A 1 1.80 -0.78 -57.07
C MET A 1 2.48 -1.18 -55.77
N THR A 2 3.16 -0.20 -55.17
CA THR A 2 3.94 -0.39 -53.94
C THR A 2 3.06 -0.02 -52.77
N SER A 3 2.66 -1.05 -51.99
CA SER A 3 1.92 -0.89 -50.74
C SER A 3 2.89 -0.37 -49.67
N THR A 4 2.77 0.90 -49.31
CA THR A 4 3.50 1.47 -48.17
C THR A 4 2.79 1.05 -46.90
N THR A 5 3.39 0.12 -46.21
CA THR A 5 2.97 -0.27 -44.84
C THR A 5 3.16 0.95 -43.92
N ARG A 6 2.06 1.50 -43.41
CA ARG A 6 2.12 2.48 -42.31
C ARG A 6 2.76 1.77 -41.12
N GLN A 7 3.98 2.14 -40.80
CA GLN A 7 4.54 1.87 -39.48
C GLN A 7 3.74 2.70 -38.47
N ASP A 8 3.04 2.02 -37.56
CA ASP A 8 2.45 2.65 -36.37
C ASP A 8 3.59 3.31 -35.60
N VAL A 9 3.61 4.63 -35.61
CA VAL A 9 4.52 5.42 -34.80
C VAL A 9 4.11 5.16 -33.35
N ALA A 10 4.93 4.42 -32.63
CA ALA A 10 4.75 4.23 -31.20
C ALA A 10 4.60 5.60 -30.53
N SER A 11 3.62 5.73 -29.62
CA SER A 11 3.42 6.95 -28.84
C SER A 11 4.77 7.41 -28.26
N THR A 12 5.10 8.67 -28.46
CA THR A 12 6.34 9.28 -27.94
C THR A 12 6.28 9.55 -26.43
N GLU A 13 5.11 9.42 -25.84
CA GLU A 13 4.92 9.59 -24.40
C GLU A 13 5.49 8.39 -23.62
N PRO A 14 6.31 8.65 -22.59
CA PRO A 14 6.84 7.57 -21.74
C PRO A 14 5.73 6.79 -21.03
N ILE A 15 5.82 5.47 -21.04
CA ILE A 15 4.91 4.60 -20.28
C ILE A 15 5.36 4.58 -18.83
N PRO A 16 4.50 4.92 -17.84
CA PRO A 16 4.85 4.83 -16.43
C PRO A 16 5.24 3.41 -16.02
N LEU A 17 6.37 3.24 -15.34
CA LEU A 17 6.82 1.93 -14.85
C LEU A 17 5.90 1.34 -13.78
N CYS A 18 5.29 2.20 -12.96
CA CYS A 18 4.31 1.82 -11.95
C CYS A 18 3.05 2.65 -12.18
N GLN A 19 1.96 1.97 -12.48
CA GLN A 19 0.63 2.57 -12.57
C GLN A 19 -0.32 1.81 -11.66
N GLY A 20 -0.95 2.52 -10.71
CA GLY A 20 -1.99 1.98 -9.86
C GLY A 20 -3.27 1.68 -10.64
N ARG A 21 -4.20 1.05 -9.95
CA ARG A 21 -5.51 0.73 -10.51
C ARG A 21 -6.47 1.89 -10.28
N TYR A 22 -7.30 2.16 -11.28
CA TYR A 22 -8.41 3.09 -11.16
C TYR A 22 -9.55 2.46 -10.34
N TRP A 23 -10.41 3.31 -9.75
CA TRP A 23 -11.54 2.84 -8.94
C TRP A 23 -12.42 1.82 -9.64
N ASP A 24 -12.69 1.99 -10.91
CA ASP A 24 -13.57 1.15 -11.74
C ASP A 24 -12.90 -0.13 -12.29
N GLU A 25 -11.64 -0.34 -11.96
CA GLU A 25 -10.92 -1.58 -12.28
C GLU A 25 -10.92 -2.60 -11.13
N PHE A 26 -11.46 -2.22 -9.98
CA PHE A 26 -11.60 -3.13 -8.86
C PHE A 26 -12.91 -3.91 -8.90
N THR A 27 -12.89 -5.10 -8.30
CA THR A 27 -14.07 -5.92 -8.04
C THR A 27 -14.03 -6.40 -6.60
N VAL A 28 -15.17 -6.38 -5.91
CA VAL A 28 -15.26 -6.90 -4.54
C VAL A 28 -14.85 -8.38 -4.53
N GLY A 29 -14.05 -8.77 -3.55
CA GLY A 29 -13.47 -10.10 -3.43
C GLY A 29 -12.13 -10.27 -4.14
N GLN A 30 -11.68 -9.32 -4.98
CA GLN A 30 -10.32 -9.37 -5.53
C GLN A 30 -9.28 -9.32 -4.44
N ARG A 31 -8.18 -10.08 -4.63
CA ARG A 31 -7.09 -10.19 -3.68
C ARG A 31 -5.75 -9.92 -4.37
N PHE A 32 -4.92 -9.11 -3.72
CA PHE A 32 -3.58 -8.75 -4.16
C PHE A 32 -2.58 -9.10 -3.07
N ARG A 33 -1.43 -9.64 -3.44
CA ARG A 33 -0.35 -9.93 -2.49
C ARG A 33 0.82 -9.01 -2.77
N THR A 34 1.38 -8.44 -1.71
CA THR A 34 2.62 -7.64 -1.79
C THR A 34 3.84 -8.56 -1.94
N ILE A 35 4.96 -7.98 -2.34
CA ILE A 35 6.27 -8.62 -2.12
C ILE A 35 6.54 -8.71 -0.61
N ARG A 36 7.52 -9.52 -0.24
CA ARG A 36 8.00 -9.64 1.14
C ARG A 36 9.04 -8.57 1.46
N ARG A 37 9.03 -8.09 2.70
CA ARG A 37 10.02 -7.14 3.20
C ARG A 37 10.45 -7.52 4.62
N THR A 38 11.77 -7.62 4.85
CA THR A 38 12.35 -7.77 6.18
C THR A 38 12.45 -6.41 6.86
N ILE A 39 12.08 -6.35 8.14
CA ILE A 39 12.20 -5.15 8.97
C ILE A 39 13.59 -5.16 9.60
N HIS A 40 14.42 -4.21 9.23
CA HIS A 40 15.76 -4.07 9.74
C HIS A 40 15.84 -3.11 10.93
N GLU A 41 16.91 -3.21 11.71
CA GLU A 41 17.20 -2.27 12.81
C GLU A 41 17.22 -0.81 12.32
N ALA A 42 17.74 -0.59 11.12
CA ALA A 42 17.80 0.74 10.50
C ALA A 42 16.39 1.33 10.27
N ASP A 43 15.41 0.51 9.89
CA ASP A 43 14.02 0.94 9.70
C ASP A 43 13.40 1.41 11.03
N LEU A 44 13.66 0.66 12.12
CA LEU A 44 13.18 1.01 13.45
C LEU A 44 13.84 2.31 13.94
N CYS A 45 15.15 2.45 13.80
CA CYS A 45 15.88 3.66 14.21
C CYS A 45 15.40 4.90 13.43
N ALA A 46 15.24 4.78 12.10
CA ALA A 46 14.73 5.86 11.27
C ALA A 46 13.30 6.27 11.69
N PHE A 47 12.43 5.29 11.92
CA PHE A 47 11.06 5.54 12.36
C PHE A 47 11.00 6.22 13.72
N ILE A 48 11.78 5.77 14.71
CA ILE A 48 11.83 6.37 16.04
C ILE A 48 12.34 7.83 15.94
N GLY A 49 13.40 8.05 15.16
CA GLY A 49 13.96 9.39 14.96
C GLY A 49 12.97 10.36 14.32
N LEU A 50 12.19 9.88 13.32
CA LEU A 50 11.20 10.70 12.62
C LEU A 50 9.93 10.95 13.48
N SER A 51 9.45 9.92 14.18
CA SER A 51 8.17 9.97 14.91
C SER A 51 8.29 10.56 16.31
N GLY A 52 9.48 10.60 16.88
CA GLY A 52 9.70 10.96 18.29
C GLY A 52 9.16 9.92 19.28
N MET A 53 8.91 8.68 18.86
CA MET A 53 8.43 7.58 19.72
C MET A 53 9.55 7.08 20.66
N PHE A 54 10.09 7.96 21.48
CA PHE A 54 11.15 7.65 22.43
C PHE A 54 10.57 6.89 23.64
N SER A 55 10.51 5.58 23.52
CA SER A 55 10.15 4.67 24.60
C SER A 55 11.32 3.74 24.91
N GLU A 56 11.59 3.48 26.18
CA GLU A 56 12.64 2.56 26.59
C GLU A 56 12.53 1.20 25.89
N GLY A 57 11.31 0.69 25.68
CA GLY A 57 11.08 -0.57 24.98
C GLY A 57 11.51 -0.58 23.51
N PHE A 58 11.65 0.58 22.88
CA PHE A 58 12.13 0.73 21.51
C PHE A 58 13.59 1.17 21.44
N LEU A 59 14.08 1.87 22.47
CA LEU A 59 15.45 2.41 22.52
C LEU A 59 16.43 1.44 23.16
N ASN A 60 16.00 0.73 24.20
CA ASN A 60 16.86 -0.17 24.97
C ASN A 60 16.63 -1.62 24.57
N GLY A 61 17.52 -2.16 23.73
CA GLY A 61 17.46 -3.55 23.28
C GLY A 61 17.58 -4.59 24.41
N ALA A 62 18.12 -4.20 25.57
CA ALA A 62 18.28 -5.09 26.72
C ALA A 62 17.03 -5.15 27.63
N SER A 63 16.18 -4.11 27.64
CA SER A 63 15.13 -3.98 28.64
C SER A 63 13.96 -4.95 28.51
N ARG A 64 13.77 -5.56 27.34
CA ARG A 64 12.63 -6.47 27.05
C ARG A 64 13.00 -7.84 26.49
N GLN A 65 14.27 -8.19 26.48
CA GLN A 65 14.72 -9.49 25.98
C GLN A 65 14.08 -10.68 26.73
N GLY A 66 13.70 -10.52 28.01
CA GLY A 66 13.05 -11.56 28.79
C GLY A 66 11.53 -11.69 28.60
N VAL A 67 10.85 -10.67 28.03
CA VAL A 67 9.38 -10.63 27.96
C VAL A 67 8.88 -10.84 26.53
N MET A 68 9.59 -10.32 25.51
CA MET A 68 9.14 -10.36 24.12
C MET A 68 10.15 -11.00 23.16
N GLY A 69 11.28 -11.52 23.66
CA GLY A 69 12.32 -12.15 22.86
C GLY A 69 13.24 -11.12 22.21
N ALA A 70 13.00 -10.76 20.97
CA ALA A 70 13.77 -9.74 20.25
C ALA A 70 13.16 -8.34 20.44
N ARG A 71 13.82 -7.34 19.85
CA ARG A 71 13.39 -5.94 19.92
C ARG A 71 12.06 -5.72 19.19
N PRO A 72 11.01 -5.24 19.87
CA PRO A 72 9.68 -5.08 19.27
C PRO A 72 9.65 -3.93 18.27
N VAL A 73 8.84 -4.11 17.24
CA VAL A 73 8.53 -3.10 16.23
C VAL A 73 7.21 -2.42 16.57
N PRO A 74 7.13 -1.08 16.59
CA PRO A 74 5.86 -0.38 16.75
C PRO A 74 4.85 -0.81 15.67
N GLY A 75 3.58 -1.02 16.05
CA GLY A 75 2.53 -1.37 15.09
C GLY A 75 2.39 -0.33 13.97
N ALA A 76 2.61 0.94 14.29
CA ALA A 76 2.61 2.03 13.30
C ALA A 76 3.72 1.84 12.23
N LEU A 77 4.92 1.38 12.62
CA LEU A 77 5.98 1.07 11.65
C LEU A 77 5.59 -0.14 10.79
N THR A 78 5.03 -1.20 11.38
CA THR A 78 4.55 -2.36 10.63
C THR A 78 3.53 -1.95 9.57
N TYR A 79 2.57 -1.10 9.93
CA TYR A 79 1.58 -0.55 8.99
C TYR A 79 2.24 0.30 7.90
N LEU A 80 3.12 1.24 8.28
CA LEU A 80 3.84 2.11 7.35
C LEU A 80 4.62 1.32 6.29
N MET A 81 5.27 0.23 6.70
CA MET A 81 6.02 -0.62 5.77
C MET A 81 5.12 -1.29 4.73
N ILE A 82 3.93 -1.74 5.13
CA ILE A 82 2.96 -2.31 4.20
C ILE A 82 2.36 -1.23 3.29
N GLU A 83 2.07 -0.03 3.81
CA GLU A 83 1.67 1.11 2.98
C GLU A 83 2.73 1.44 1.92
N GLY A 84 4.01 1.38 2.29
CA GLY A 84 5.13 1.55 1.37
C GLY A 84 5.21 0.49 0.26
N LEU A 85 4.54 -0.66 0.40
CA LEU A 85 4.40 -1.68 -0.63
C LEU A 85 3.10 -1.53 -1.43
N VAL A 86 2.02 -1.09 -0.80
CA VAL A 86 0.69 -0.96 -1.42
C VAL A 86 0.57 0.31 -2.26
N VAL A 87 1.00 1.45 -1.72
CA VAL A 87 0.84 2.76 -2.39
C VAL A 87 1.55 2.82 -3.74
N PRO A 88 2.85 2.49 -3.86
CA PRO A 88 3.56 2.62 -5.15
C PRO A 88 3.15 1.57 -6.18
N THR A 89 2.41 0.53 -5.80
CA THR A 89 2.00 -0.55 -6.70
C THR A 89 0.52 -0.50 -7.06
N LEU A 90 -0.34 -0.51 -6.04
CA LEU A 90 -1.79 -0.63 -6.25
C LEU A 90 -2.47 0.74 -6.45
N LEU A 91 -1.89 1.81 -5.88
CA LEU A 91 -2.49 3.14 -5.80
C LEU A 91 -1.67 4.23 -6.54
N ALA A 92 -0.57 3.87 -7.20
CA ALA A 92 0.31 4.83 -7.86
C ALA A 92 -0.44 5.68 -8.89
N GLY A 93 -0.47 6.99 -8.71
CA GLY A 93 -1.14 7.92 -9.61
C GLY A 93 -2.68 7.90 -9.56
N THR A 94 -3.30 6.99 -8.80
CA THR A 94 -4.77 6.85 -8.74
C THR A 94 -5.35 7.13 -7.36
N GLY A 95 -4.57 6.97 -6.29
CA GLY A 95 -4.97 7.24 -4.92
C GLY A 95 -5.07 8.73 -4.63
N LEU A 96 -6.23 9.20 -4.13
CA LEU A 96 -6.47 10.60 -3.76
C LEU A 96 -6.35 10.83 -2.26
N ALA A 97 -6.91 9.95 -1.45
CA ALA A 97 -6.92 10.09 0.01
C ALA A 97 -7.17 8.76 0.73
N LEU A 98 -6.55 8.58 1.88
CA LEU A 98 -6.97 7.62 2.90
C LEU A 98 -8.04 8.29 3.76
N LEU A 99 -9.25 7.73 3.76
CA LEU A 99 -10.42 8.30 4.46
C LEU A 99 -10.62 7.70 5.84
N GLU A 100 -10.30 6.39 5.96
CA GLU A 100 -10.49 5.63 7.18
C GLU A 100 -9.42 4.55 7.27
N SER A 101 -8.89 4.32 8.48
CA SER A 101 -7.98 3.22 8.78
C SER A 101 -8.27 2.70 10.18
N ARG A 102 -8.59 1.41 10.28
CA ARG A 102 -8.74 0.69 11.55
C ARG A 102 -7.72 -0.43 11.58
N GLN A 103 -6.91 -0.45 12.60
CA GLN A 103 -5.82 -1.42 12.75
C GLN A 103 -6.05 -2.29 13.99
N VAL A 104 -5.82 -3.59 13.85
CA VAL A 104 -5.87 -4.56 14.95
C VAL A 104 -4.56 -5.34 14.95
N MET A 105 -3.79 -5.23 16.03
CA MET A 105 -2.56 -5.96 16.25
C MET A 105 -2.90 -7.31 16.92
N HIS A 106 -2.47 -8.42 16.32
CA HIS A 106 -2.75 -9.78 16.82
C HIS A 106 -1.54 -10.39 17.50
N LYS A 107 -0.34 -10.14 16.96
CA LYS A 107 0.93 -10.66 17.47
C LYS A 107 2.00 -9.58 17.40
N PRO A 108 2.99 -9.59 18.30
CA PRO A 108 4.14 -8.68 18.19
C PRO A 108 4.95 -8.99 16.93
N VAL A 109 5.44 -7.93 16.30
CA VAL A 109 6.43 -7.98 15.23
C VAL A 109 7.77 -7.56 15.82
N GLN A 110 8.83 -8.20 15.37
CA GLN A 110 10.19 -7.97 15.88
C GLN A 110 11.12 -7.53 14.75
N VAL A 111 12.20 -6.86 15.12
CA VAL A 111 13.30 -6.60 14.17
C VAL A 111 13.85 -7.95 13.68
N GLY A 112 14.00 -8.08 12.37
CA GLY A 112 14.38 -9.33 11.69
C GLY A 112 13.18 -10.08 11.11
N ASP A 113 11.94 -9.79 11.51
CA ASP A 113 10.77 -10.38 10.88
C ASP A 113 10.63 -9.95 9.42
N THR A 114 10.19 -10.89 8.59
CA THR A 114 9.86 -10.66 7.19
C THR A 114 8.36 -10.70 7.02
N ILE A 115 7.79 -9.58 6.58
CA ILE A 115 6.34 -9.41 6.44
C ILE A 115 5.91 -9.32 4.99
N ASP A 116 4.71 -9.78 4.71
CA ASP A 116 3.95 -9.50 3.48
C ASP A 116 2.49 -9.23 3.83
N ALA A 117 1.71 -8.80 2.85
CA ALA A 117 0.29 -8.57 3.06
C ALA A 117 -0.56 -9.07 1.90
N VAL A 118 -1.77 -9.49 2.23
CA VAL A 118 -2.85 -9.72 1.27
C VAL A 118 -3.86 -8.60 1.45
N VAL A 119 -4.11 -7.86 0.37
CA VAL A 119 -5.13 -6.82 0.26
C VAL A 119 -6.35 -7.44 -0.41
N GLU A 120 -7.48 -7.49 0.28
CA GLU A 120 -8.77 -7.96 -0.22
C GLU A 120 -9.71 -6.75 -0.37
N ILE A 121 -10.32 -6.60 -1.54
CA ILE A 121 -11.30 -5.54 -1.79
C ILE A 121 -12.64 -5.96 -1.17
N THR A 122 -13.14 -5.15 -0.24
CA THR A 122 -14.35 -5.46 0.54
C THR A 122 -15.55 -4.61 0.16
N GLU A 123 -15.31 -3.41 -0.37
CA GLU A 123 -16.36 -2.46 -0.71
C GLU A 123 -15.95 -1.61 -1.92
N LEU A 124 -16.92 -1.34 -2.80
CA LEU A 124 -16.80 -0.33 -3.86
C LEU A 124 -18.01 0.59 -3.75
N ARG A 125 -17.78 1.87 -3.51
CA ARG A 125 -18.85 2.85 -3.34
C ARG A 125 -18.62 4.06 -4.24
N PRO A 126 -19.56 4.37 -5.13
CA PRO A 126 -19.51 5.60 -5.92
C PRO A 126 -19.61 6.83 -5.01
N THR A 127 -19.07 7.95 -5.47
CA THR A 127 -19.24 9.25 -4.81
C THR A 127 -20.23 10.14 -5.59
N ARG A 128 -20.55 11.31 -5.04
CA ARG A 128 -21.34 12.31 -5.77
C ARG A 128 -20.64 12.81 -7.03
N ARG A 129 -19.31 12.75 -7.05
CA ARG A 129 -18.50 13.12 -8.21
C ARG A 129 -18.24 11.87 -9.06
N PRO A 130 -18.54 11.90 -10.37
CA PRO A 130 -18.42 10.74 -11.24
C PRO A 130 -16.95 10.34 -11.54
N ASP A 131 -16.00 11.25 -11.30
CA ASP A 131 -14.57 11.10 -11.59
C ASP A 131 -13.82 10.26 -10.53
N ARG A 132 -14.48 9.80 -9.46
CA ARG A 132 -13.87 9.08 -8.34
C ARG A 132 -14.83 8.19 -7.58
N GLY A 133 -14.28 7.25 -6.84
CA GLY A 133 -15.04 6.39 -5.94
C GLY A 133 -14.25 6.02 -4.69
N VAL A 134 -14.90 5.33 -3.77
CA VAL A 134 -14.30 4.80 -2.54
C VAL A 134 -14.10 3.31 -2.68
N VAL A 135 -12.89 2.86 -2.36
CA VAL A 135 -12.51 1.44 -2.27
C VAL A 135 -12.30 1.10 -0.80
N GLY A 136 -13.10 0.18 -0.27
CA GLY A 136 -12.86 -0.46 1.02
C GLY A 136 -11.97 -1.68 0.83
N SER A 137 -11.02 -1.87 1.71
CA SER A 137 -10.17 -3.06 1.68
C SER A 137 -9.82 -3.56 3.07
N ARG A 138 -9.63 -4.89 3.18
CA ARG A 138 -9.02 -5.56 4.32
C ARG A 138 -7.61 -5.98 3.95
N ILE A 139 -6.63 -5.57 4.75
CA ILE A 139 -5.21 -5.88 4.58
C ILE A 139 -4.82 -6.83 5.71
N SER A 140 -4.47 -8.06 5.37
CA SER A 140 -3.99 -9.08 6.31
C SER A 140 -2.47 -9.17 6.19
N ILE A 141 -1.75 -8.78 7.24
CA ILE A 141 -0.29 -8.75 7.30
C ILE A 141 0.20 -10.01 8.00
N ALA A 142 1.05 -10.78 7.34
CA ALA A 142 1.63 -12.00 7.87
C ALA A 142 3.14 -11.89 8.04
N ASN A 143 3.70 -12.63 9.02
CA ASN A 143 5.14 -12.80 9.17
C ASN A 143 5.66 -13.97 8.31
N GLN A 144 6.97 -14.26 8.41
CA GLN A 144 7.64 -15.35 7.68
C GLN A 144 7.11 -16.75 8.02
N HIS A 145 6.41 -16.91 9.13
CA HIS A 145 5.82 -18.19 9.58
C HIS A 145 4.37 -18.36 9.09
N GLY A 146 3.79 -17.33 8.43
CA GLY A 146 2.40 -17.31 8.01
C GLY A 146 1.42 -16.87 9.09
N ASP A 147 1.90 -16.44 10.25
CA ASP A 147 1.08 -15.89 11.31
C ASP A 147 0.55 -14.50 10.91
N ILE A 148 -0.75 -14.29 11.05
CA ILE A 148 -1.32 -12.95 10.91
C ILE A 148 -0.93 -12.11 12.13
N VAL A 149 -0.10 -11.12 11.91
CA VAL A 149 0.42 -10.22 12.95
C VAL A 149 -0.45 -8.97 13.10
N MET A 150 -1.06 -8.51 12.01
CA MET A 150 -1.94 -7.34 12.00
C MET A 150 -3.01 -7.48 10.92
N THR A 151 -4.17 -6.92 11.17
CA THR A 151 -5.19 -6.65 10.14
C THR A 151 -5.53 -5.17 10.11
N CYS A 152 -5.71 -4.63 8.90
CA CYS A 152 -6.12 -3.25 8.69
C CYS A 152 -7.37 -3.24 7.81
N GLU A 153 -8.37 -2.47 8.20
CA GLU A 153 -9.51 -2.13 7.35
C GLU A 153 -9.33 -0.68 6.91
N THR A 154 -9.34 -0.44 5.62
CA THR A 154 -9.10 0.89 5.07
C THR A 154 -10.19 1.27 4.08
N LYS A 155 -10.50 2.58 4.03
CA LYS A 155 -11.30 3.18 2.96
C LYS A 155 -10.48 4.26 2.29
N ARG A 156 -10.35 4.18 0.97
CA ARG A 156 -9.55 5.09 0.17
C ARG A 156 -10.36 5.67 -0.96
N MET A 157 -10.14 6.94 -1.24
CA MET A 157 -10.69 7.58 -2.43
C MET A 157 -9.70 7.42 -3.58
N LEU A 158 -10.17 6.92 -4.71
CA LEU A 158 -9.38 6.74 -5.92
C LEU A 158 -10.08 7.42 -7.10
N ILE A 159 -9.29 7.88 -8.07
CA ILE A 159 -9.82 8.39 -9.33
C ILE A 159 -10.40 7.25 -10.16
N ARG A 160 -11.37 7.58 -10.98
CA ARG A 160 -11.90 6.74 -12.05
C ARG A 160 -11.04 6.88 -13.30
N ARG A 161 -10.99 5.85 -14.12
CA ARG A 161 -10.30 5.96 -15.42
C ARG A 161 -10.92 7.12 -16.21
N PRO A 162 -10.11 8.09 -16.70
CA PRO A 162 -10.61 9.14 -17.57
C PRO A 162 -11.25 8.56 -18.82
N ALA A 163 -12.38 9.12 -19.25
CA ALA A 163 -12.95 8.76 -20.53
C ALA A 163 -12.04 9.27 -21.67
N PRO A 164 -12.03 8.64 -22.84
CA PRO A 164 -11.23 9.12 -23.99
C PRO A 164 -11.48 10.59 -24.32
N SER A 165 -12.70 11.06 -24.14
CA SER A 165 -13.10 12.47 -24.33
C SER A 165 -12.46 13.44 -23.34
N ASP A 166 -12.04 12.97 -22.16
CA ASP A 166 -11.50 13.81 -21.09
C ASP A 166 -9.99 14.07 -21.29
N ILE A 167 -9.34 13.29 -22.16
CA ILE A 167 -7.90 13.36 -22.46
C ILE A 167 -7.63 14.42 -23.54
N GLU A 168 -8.61 14.70 -24.43
CA GLU A 168 -8.45 15.64 -25.53
C GLU A 168 -8.63 17.12 -25.13
N GLY A 169 -9.04 17.40 -23.88
CA GLY A 169 -9.35 18.75 -23.38
C GLY A 169 -8.35 19.34 -22.39
N GLY A 170 -7.10 18.87 -22.33
CA GLY A 170 -6.07 19.43 -21.47
C GLY A 170 -5.72 20.87 -21.87
N PRO A 171 -5.51 21.80 -20.91
CA PRO A 171 -5.15 23.18 -21.23
C PRO A 171 -3.80 23.21 -21.94
N ALA A 172 -3.80 23.98 -23.04
CA ALA A 172 -2.61 24.34 -23.81
C ALA A 172 -1.65 25.21 -22.97
#